data_5cc9774ccc2ec9f06ca3d24fc3623d15
#
_entry.id   5cc9774ccc2ec9f06ca3d24fc3623d15
#
_cell.length_a   1.000
_cell.length_b   1.000
_cell.length_c   1.000
_cell.angle_alpha   90.00
_cell.angle_beta   90.00
_cell.angle_gamma   90.00
#
_symmetry.space_group_name_H-M   'P 1'
#
loop_
_entity.id
_entity.type
_entity.pdbx_description
1 polymer ?
#
loop_
_entity_poly.entity_id
_entity_poly.type
_entity_poly.pdbx_seq_one_letter_code
_entity_poly.pdbx_strand_id
1 'polypeptide(L)'
;MVLSEETVHSFNLNGEIVPLLGGQNTSVRVNDAVLKPVEEVLHYEWLLTIIERFNPQGYRLSKPVRSNKGTFVSGGWICTQFECGEEENGRIKEKLQVARLFHHDLSNINVKDMVQVDNRWAKAHRIAWQTEEISKELPNKTRKIINDLLLKVSLNEHYKVQIVHADLSGNILFEEVLPPLVIDFSPTVAPVEYAEAILVCDCIAWQGSKVSEIDVLSNNEFYKEMIIRAVVFRLAVEAIFSGNNVNRFIEQYSLFKPIIDYIELCTY
;
A
#
# COMPACT_ATOMS: atom_id res chain seq x y z
N MET A 1 -14.17 -1.52 15.59
CA MET A 1 -13.75 -1.48 17.03
C MET A 1 -14.03 -0.08 17.53
N VAL A 2 -14.57 0.10 18.76
CA VAL A 2 -14.85 1.42 19.33
C VAL A 2 -13.65 1.82 20.21
N LEU A 3 -13.13 3.06 20.01
CA LEU A 3 -12.06 3.59 20.85
C LEU A 3 -12.62 3.92 22.25
N SER A 4 -11.99 3.38 23.29
CA SER A 4 -12.36 3.66 24.70
C SER A 4 -11.47 4.78 25.28
N GLU A 5 -11.98 5.51 26.26
CA GLU A 5 -11.20 6.50 27.03
C GLU A 5 -9.97 5.86 27.69
N GLU A 6 -10.09 4.62 28.18
CA GLU A 6 -8.96 3.86 28.73
C GLU A 6 -7.84 3.68 27.71
N THR A 7 -8.19 3.37 26.45
CA THR A 7 -7.21 3.25 25.37
C THR A 7 -6.53 4.58 25.07
N VAL A 8 -7.27 5.68 25.01
CA VAL A 8 -6.72 7.03 24.84
C VAL A 8 -5.74 7.37 25.97
N HIS A 9 -6.15 7.16 27.23
CA HIS A 9 -5.30 7.39 28.39
C HIS A 9 -4.06 6.48 28.40
N SER A 10 -4.14 5.26 27.84
CA SER A 10 -2.97 4.38 27.77
C SER A 10 -1.83 4.94 26.93
N PHE A 11 -2.12 5.85 26.00
CA PHE A 11 -1.12 6.59 25.23
C PHE A 11 -0.78 7.97 25.83
N ASN A 12 -1.17 8.21 27.08
CA ASN A 12 -1.02 9.50 27.78
C ASN A 12 -1.72 10.66 27.06
N LEU A 13 -2.79 10.36 26.32
CA LEU A 13 -3.60 11.34 25.63
C LEU A 13 -4.86 11.67 26.45
N ASN A 14 -5.32 12.91 26.27
CA ASN A 14 -6.61 13.41 26.75
C ASN A 14 -7.12 14.45 25.76
N GLY A 15 -8.40 14.54 25.52
CA GLY A 15 -8.97 15.53 24.59
C GLY A 15 -10.11 14.96 23.77
N GLU A 16 -10.62 15.80 22.90
CA GLU A 16 -11.69 15.44 21.97
C GLU A 16 -11.21 14.43 20.92
N ILE A 17 -12.05 13.43 20.66
CA ILE A 17 -11.79 12.43 19.61
C ILE A 17 -12.43 12.93 18.31
N VAL A 18 -11.62 13.28 17.34
CA VAL A 18 -12.05 13.79 16.03
C VAL A 18 -11.82 12.74 14.96
N PRO A 19 -12.88 12.24 14.28
CA PRO A 19 -12.71 11.32 13.15
C PRO A 19 -11.88 11.94 12.04
N LEU A 20 -10.96 11.16 11.47
CA LEU A 20 -10.23 11.54 10.27
C LEU A 20 -10.90 10.93 9.03
N LEU A 21 -11.08 11.78 8.01
CA LEU A 21 -11.56 11.33 6.70
C LEU A 21 -10.41 10.73 5.91
N GLY A 22 -10.67 9.68 5.15
CA GLY A 22 -9.70 9.00 4.30
C GLY A 22 -9.53 7.52 4.63
N GLY A 23 -8.96 6.77 3.71
CA GLY A 23 -8.78 5.31 3.85
C GLY A 23 -10.08 4.59 4.17
N GLN A 24 -10.09 3.80 5.24
CA GLN A 24 -11.28 3.07 5.71
C GLN A 24 -12.16 3.90 6.69
N ASN A 25 -11.87 5.17 6.89
CA ASN A 25 -12.56 6.06 7.86
C ASN A 25 -12.59 5.49 9.29
N THR A 26 -11.54 4.80 9.70
CA THR A 26 -11.43 4.18 11.01
C THR A 26 -10.46 4.90 11.96
N SER A 27 -9.63 5.80 11.40
CA SER A 27 -8.65 6.56 12.17
C SER A 27 -9.29 7.77 12.86
N VAL A 28 -8.76 8.13 14.01
CA VAL A 28 -9.20 9.30 14.75
C VAL A 28 -8.00 10.13 15.20
N ARG A 29 -8.20 11.44 15.37
CA ARG A 29 -7.22 12.36 15.94
C ARG A 29 -7.60 12.72 17.37
N VAL A 30 -6.61 12.73 18.25
CA VAL A 30 -6.71 13.27 19.61
C VAL A 30 -5.52 14.20 19.82
N ASN A 31 -5.74 15.50 19.86
CA ASN A 31 -4.68 16.53 19.88
C ASN A 31 -3.68 16.35 18.72
N ASP A 32 -2.41 16.11 19.04
CA ASP A 32 -1.32 15.92 18.10
C ASP A 32 -0.98 14.42 17.86
N ALA A 33 -1.97 13.57 18.03
CA ALA A 33 -1.83 12.13 17.81
C ALA A 33 -2.95 11.58 16.94
N VAL A 34 -2.62 10.55 16.15
CA VAL A 34 -3.55 9.75 15.35
C VAL A 34 -3.63 8.34 15.92
N LEU A 35 -4.84 7.88 16.22
CA LEU A 35 -5.09 6.51 16.64
C LEU A 35 -5.77 5.74 15.50
N LYS A 36 -5.32 4.50 15.27
CA LYS A 36 -5.84 3.59 14.25
C LYS A 36 -6.11 2.21 14.86
N PRO A 37 -7.30 1.60 14.63
CA PRO A 37 -7.59 0.26 15.12
C PRO A 37 -6.77 -0.77 14.32
N VAL A 38 -6.30 -1.81 15.02
CA VAL A 38 -5.53 -2.90 14.43
C VAL A 38 -5.97 -4.25 15.00
N GLU A 39 -5.88 -5.28 14.16
CA GLU A 39 -6.24 -6.65 14.54
C GLU A 39 -4.99 -7.50 14.78
N GLU A 40 -3.93 -7.30 13.95
CA GLU A 40 -2.71 -8.11 13.97
C GLU A 40 -1.64 -7.50 14.90
N VAL A 41 -1.82 -7.66 16.21
CA VAL A 41 -0.98 -7.03 17.24
C VAL A 41 0.51 -7.25 17.02
N LEU A 42 0.95 -8.50 16.80
CA LEU A 42 2.38 -8.81 16.62
C LEU A 42 2.98 -8.16 15.38
N HIS A 43 2.19 -8.07 14.31
CA HIS A 43 2.61 -7.40 13.07
C HIS A 43 2.85 -5.90 13.32
N TYR A 44 1.92 -5.23 13.99
CA TYR A 44 2.05 -3.79 14.26
C TYR A 44 3.13 -3.47 15.30
N GLU A 45 3.35 -4.31 16.29
CA GLU A 45 4.49 -4.17 17.21
C GLU A 45 5.83 -4.25 16.45
N TRP A 46 5.97 -5.22 15.54
CA TRP A 46 7.13 -5.35 14.67
C TRP A 46 7.26 -4.12 13.74
N LEU A 47 6.20 -3.76 13.04
CA LEU A 47 6.18 -2.66 12.06
C LEU A 47 6.59 -1.33 12.68
N LEU A 48 5.98 -0.97 13.82
CA LEU A 48 6.25 0.29 14.49
C LEU A 48 7.61 0.31 15.18
N THR A 49 8.14 -0.86 15.59
CA THR A 49 9.54 -0.98 16.04
C THR A 49 10.53 -0.61 14.94
N ILE A 50 10.22 -0.96 13.68
CA ILE A 50 11.04 -0.59 12.53
C ILE A 50 10.92 0.92 12.27
N ILE A 51 9.72 1.45 12.17
CA ILE A 51 9.46 2.87 11.90
C ILE A 51 10.08 3.78 12.97
N GLU A 52 10.05 3.38 14.23
CA GLU A 52 10.66 4.15 15.34
C GLU A 52 12.16 4.39 15.13
N ARG A 53 12.85 3.44 14.49
CA ARG A 53 14.31 3.50 14.26
C ARG A 53 14.70 4.32 13.03
N PHE A 54 13.75 4.65 12.16
CA PHE A 54 14.06 5.38 10.93
C PHE A 54 14.38 6.85 11.22
N ASN A 55 15.41 7.35 10.54
CA ASN A 55 15.75 8.76 10.49
C ASN A 55 15.78 9.21 9.02
N PRO A 56 14.62 9.37 8.39
CA PRO A 56 14.50 9.60 6.95
C PRO A 56 15.16 10.91 6.52
N GLN A 57 15.72 10.89 5.30
CA GLN A 57 16.28 12.06 4.64
C GLN A 57 15.49 12.32 3.34
N GLY A 58 14.94 13.53 3.20
CA GLY A 58 14.15 13.92 2.02
C GLY A 58 12.67 13.52 2.06
N TYR A 59 12.23 12.85 3.10
CA TYR A 59 10.82 12.59 3.41
C TYR A 59 10.60 12.54 4.93
N ARG A 60 9.35 12.51 5.38
CA ARG A 60 8.96 12.37 6.80
C ARG A 60 8.19 11.08 7.02
N LEU A 61 8.16 10.62 8.26
CA LEU A 61 7.32 9.53 8.74
C LEU A 61 6.58 9.97 9.99
N SER A 62 5.31 9.61 10.11
CA SER A 62 4.59 9.74 11.38
C SER A 62 5.27 8.87 12.44
N LYS A 63 5.80 9.48 13.49
CA LYS A 63 6.51 8.76 14.56
C LYS A 63 5.52 7.97 15.40
N PRO A 64 5.80 6.67 15.66
CA PRO A 64 4.95 5.88 16.55
C PRO A 64 5.06 6.35 18.01
N VAL A 65 3.95 6.25 18.72
CA VAL A 65 3.85 6.60 20.13
C VAL A 65 3.63 5.32 20.95
N ARG A 66 4.46 5.11 21.95
CA ARG A 66 4.30 3.96 22.86
C ARG A 66 3.26 4.24 23.92
N SER A 67 2.52 3.20 24.29
CA SER A 67 1.64 3.23 25.45
C SER A 67 2.43 3.38 26.76
N ASN A 68 1.74 3.69 27.85
CA ASN A 68 2.31 3.72 29.20
C ASN A 68 2.88 2.38 29.68
N LYS A 69 2.60 1.27 28.95
CA LYS A 69 3.19 -0.06 29.16
C LYS A 69 4.41 -0.32 28.28
N GLY A 70 4.82 0.64 27.44
CA GLY A 70 5.96 0.53 26.53
C GLY A 70 5.68 -0.23 25.23
N THR A 71 4.44 -0.66 24.97
CA THR A 71 4.00 -1.31 23.74
C THR A 71 3.49 -0.30 22.73
N PHE A 72 3.48 -0.62 21.43
CA PHE A 72 2.86 0.21 20.40
C PHE A 72 1.37 -0.07 20.26
N VAL A 73 0.91 -1.26 20.62
CA VAL A 73 -0.51 -1.62 20.57
C VAL A 73 -1.09 -1.62 21.98
N SER A 74 -2.20 -0.92 22.17
CA SER A 74 -2.97 -0.91 23.42
C SER A 74 -4.46 -0.91 23.09
N GLY A 75 -5.24 -1.81 23.73
CA GLY A 75 -6.69 -1.93 23.51
C GLY A 75 -7.08 -2.22 22.03
N GLY A 76 -6.19 -2.79 21.23
CA GLY A 76 -6.39 -3.01 19.79
C GLY A 76 -6.21 -1.75 18.95
N TRP A 77 -5.49 -0.75 19.45
CA TRP A 77 -5.18 0.50 18.73
C TRP A 77 -3.69 0.77 18.75
N ILE A 78 -3.20 1.38 17.69
CA ILE A 78 -1.88 2.01 17.61
C ILE A 78 -2.02 3.52 17.68
N CYS A 79 -0.92 4.18 18.02
CA CYS A 79 -0.85 5.64 18.09
C CYS A 79 0.40 6.13 17.34
N THR A 80 0.25 7.18 16.53
CA THR A 80 1.33 7.89 15.86
C THR A 80 1.18 9.39 16.08
N GLN A 81 2.27 10.15 15.96
CA GLN A 81 2.21 11.61 15.96
C GLN A 81 1.43 12.09 14.73
N PHE A 82 0.60 13.10 14.92
CA PHE A 82 -0.05 13.79 13.81
C PHE A 82 0.97 14.68 13.11
N GLU A 83 1.05 14.53 11.80
CA GLU A 83 1.91 15.31 10.93
C GLU A 83 1.07 16.02 9.86
N CYS A 84 1.41 17.27 9.55
CA CYS A 84 0.72 18.03 8.50
C CYS A 84 1.06 17.49 7.11
N GLY A 85 0.08 17.50 6.22
CA GLY A 85 0.19 17.15 4.82
C GLY A 85 -1.16 16.77 4.24
N GLU A 86 -1.31 16.98 2.96
CA GLU A 86 -2.53 16.66 2.21
C GLU A 86 -2.22 15.71 1.06
N GLU A 87 -3.17 14.84 0.74
CA GLU A 87 -3.08 14.01 -0.46
C GLU A 87 -3.22 14.89 -1.69
N GLU A 88 -2.25 14.80 -2.59
CA GLU A 88 -2.32 15.46 -3.88
C GLU A 88 -2.36 14.44 -5.02
N ASN A 89 -3.31 14.62 -5.92
CA ASN A 89 -3.44 13.78 -7.10
C ASN A 89 -2.29 14.01 -8.08
N GLY A 90 -1.94 12.99 -8.84
CA GLY A 90 -0.82 13.03 -9.77
C GLY A 90 0.53 13.05 -9.04
N ARG A 91 1.45 13.96 -9.46
CA ARG A 91 2.81 14.10 -8.90
C ARG A 91 3.61 12.79 -8.91
N ILE A 92 3.41 11.96 -9.95
CA ILE A 92 4.01 10.63 -10.05
C ILE A 92 5.53 10.67 -9.84
N LYS A 93 6.23 11.65 -10.43
CA LYS A 93 7.70 11.74 -10.34
C LYS A 93 8.17 11.99 -8.91
N GLU A 94 7.50 12.92 -8.21
CA GLU A 94 7.83 13.22 -6.81
C GLU A 94 7.47 12.06 -5.90
N LYS A 95 6.29 11.43 -6.10
CA LYS A 95 5.89 10.24 -5.35
C LYS A 95 6.87 9.09 -5.56
N LEU A 96 7.33 8.83 -6.79
CA LEU A 96 8.36 7.83 -7.08
C LEU A 96 9.69 8.15 -6.40
N GLN A 97 10.10 9.42 -6.38
CA GLN A 97 11.32 9.81 -5.67
C GLN A 97 11.23 9.50 -4.18
N VAL A 98 10.12 9.84 -3.55
CA VAL A 98 9.87 9.53 -2.13
C VAL A 98 9.83 8.02 -1.91
N ALA A 99 9.12 7.26 -2.76
CA ALA A 99 9.05 5.82 -2.70
C ALA A 99 10.43 5.16 -2.75
N ARG A 100 11.30 5.63 -3.65
CA ARG A 100 12.68 5.13 -3.79
C ARG A 100 13.53 5.41 -2.55
N LEU A 101 13.42 6.60 -1.96
CA LEU A 101 14.11 6.93 -0.71
C LEU A 101 13.62 6.00 0.43
N PHE A 102 12.30 5.85 0.56
CA PHE A 102 11.73 4.97 1.59
C PHE A 102 12.14 3.50 1.39
N HIS A 103 12.09 2.98 0.15
CA HIS A 103 12.51 1.62 -0.14
C HIS A 103 14.03 1.42 0.04
N HIS A 104 14.84 2.46 -0.19
CA HIS A 104 16.27 2.41 0.14
C HIS A 104 16.50 2.21 1.63
N ASP A 105 15.79 2.96 2.48
CA ASP A 105 15.88 2.80 3.94
C ASP A 105 15.40 1.42 4.40
N LEU A 106 14.36 0.85 3.74
CA LEU A 106 13.87 -0.52 4.00
C LEU A 106 14.84 -1.62 3.57
N SER A 107 15.78 -1.34 2.67
CA SER A 107 16.67 -2.36 2.06
C SER A 107 17.57 -3.10 3.05
N ASN A 108 17.81 -2.51 4.21
CA ASN A 108 18.64 -3.10 5.27
C ASN A 108 17.85 -4.01 6.23
N ILE A 109 16.53 -4.10 6.08
CA ILE A 109 15.68 -4.93 6.93
C ILE A 109 15.65 -6.34 6.36
N ASN A 110 15.96 -7.32 7.21
CA ASN A 110 15.91 -8.72 6.79
C ASN A 110 14.45 -9.14 6.56
N VAL A 111 14.14 -9.61 5.36
CA VAL A 111 12.79 -10.06 4.98
C VAL A 111 12.26 -11.21 5.86
N LYS A 112 13.17 -12.00 6.48
CA LYS A 112 12.80 -13.09 7.38
C LYS A 112 12.26 -12.60 8.73
N ASP A 113 12.55 -11.36 9.10
CA ASP A 113 12.10 -10.76 10.36
C ASP A 113 10.68 -10.19 10.23
N MET A 114 10.15 -10.13 9.01
CA MET A 114 8.79 -9.64 8.78
C MET A 114 7.76 -10.56 9.40
N VAL A 115 6.94 -10.01 10.30
CA VAL A 115 5.78 -10.72 10.85
C VAL A 115 4.68 -10.73 9.77
N GLN A 116 4.46 -11.92 9.21
CA GLN A 116 3.47 -12.13 8.14
C GLN A 116 2.04 -11.97 8.66
N VAL A 117 1.18 -11.46 7.79
CA VAL A 117 -0.27 -11.40 8.00
C VAL A 117 -0.97 -12.19 6.90
N ASP A 118 -2.10 -12.79 7.25
CA ASP A 118 -2.95 -13.50 6.28
C ASP A 118 -4.29 -12.78 6.12
N ASN A 119 -4.24 -11.66 5.44
CA ASN A 119 -5.41 -10.84 5.14
C ASN A 119 -5.69 -10.78 3.63
N ARG A 120 -6.74 -10.06 3.25
CA ARG A 120 -7.20 -9.94 1.86
C ARG A 120 -6.14 -9.35 0.92
N TRP A 121 -5.35 -8.39 1.41
CA TRP A 121 -4.26 -7.78 0.62
C TRP A 121 -3.10 -8.74 0.44
N ALA A 122 -2.69 -9.44 1.50
CA ALA A 122 -1.65 -10.47 1.42
C ALA A 122 -2.06 -11.57 0.43
N LYS A 123 -3.33 -12.00 0.46
CA LYS A 123 -3.89 -12.95 -0.51
C LYS A 123 -3.82 -12.41 -1.94
N ALA A 124 -4.19 -11.15 -2.16
CA ALA A 124 -4.12 -10.54 -3.48
C ALA A 124 -2.69 -10.43 -4.02
N HIS A 125 -1.70 -10.14 -3.16
CA HIS A 125 -0.29 -10.22 -3.53
C HIS A 125 0.10 -11.64 -3.95
N ARG A 126 -0.27 -12.67 -3.19
CA ARG A 126 0.02 -14.07 -3.56
C ARG A 126 -0.60 -14.47 -4.89
N ILE A 127 -1.80 -13.97 -5.21
CA ILE A 127 -2.42 -14.18 -6.53
C ILE A 127 -1.60 -13.48 -7.62
N ALA A 128 -1.21 -12.22 -7.43
CA ALA A 128 -0.40 -11.49 -8.40
C ALA A 128 0.97 -12.13 -8.65
N TRP A 129 1.52 -12.81 -7.64
CA TRP A 129 2.78 -13.57 -7.73
C TRP A 129 2.60 -15.05 -8.09
N GLN A 130 1.36 -15.48 -8.37
CA GLN A 130 1.00 -16.87 -8.74
C GLN A 130 1.41 -17.91 -7.69
N THR A 131 1.57 -17.50 -6.43
CA THR A 131 1.79 -18.39 -5.28
C THR A 131 0.49 -18.85 -4.62
N GLU A 132 -0.65 -18.26 -5.03
CA GLU A 132 -2.00 -18.65 -4.68
C GLU A 132 -2.92 -18.53 -5.89
N GLU A 133 -3.82 -19.51 -6.07
CA GLU A 133 -4.82 -19.44 -7.13
C GLU A 133 -5.98 -18.52 -6.74
N ILE A 134 -6.56 -17.85 -7.74
CA ILE A 134 -7.82 -17.13 -7.56
C ILE A 134 -8.95 -18.10 -7.22
N SER A 135 -9.82 -17.72 -6.27
CA SER A 135 -10.91 -18.59 -5.81
C SER A 135 -11.82 -19.04 -6.94
N LYS A 136 -12.10 -20.35 -6.97
CA LYS A 136 -13.02 -20.99 -7.94
C LYS A 136 -14.49 -20.58 -7.73
N GLU A 137 -14.81 -20.01 -6.56
CA GLU A 137 -16.15 -19.52 -6.23
C GLU A 137 -16.48 -18.16 -6.88
N LEU A 138 -15.45 -17.42 -7.32
CA LEU A 138 -15.64 -16.17 -8.02
C LEU A 138 -16.24 -16.38 -9.43
N PRO A 139 -17.00 -15.38 -9.95
CA PRO A 139 -17.60 -15.47 -11.27
C PRO A 139 -16.58 -15.77 -12.36
N ASN A 140 -16.97 -16.58 -13.34
CA ASN A 140 -16.10 -16.99 -14.46
C ASN A 140 -15.48 -15.78 -15.19
N LYS A 141 -16.22 -14.68 -15.39
CA LYS A 141 -15.73 -13.48 -16.06
C LYS A 141 -14.59 -12.82 -15.28
N THR A 142 -14.74 -12.68 -13.96
CA THR A 142 -13.72 -12.15 -13.06
C THR A 142 -12.45 -13.00 -13.11
N ARG A 143 -12.60 -14.32 -12.93
CA ARG A 143 -11.47 -15.27 -12.98
C ARG A 143 -10.75 -15.25 -14.33
N LYS A 144 -11.52 -15.20 -15.43
CA LYS A 144 -10.94 -15.19 -16.79
C LYS A 144 -10.07 -13.97 -16.99
N ILE A 145 -10.52 -12.77 -16.63
CA ILE A 145 -9.73 -11.53 -16.80
C ILE A 145 -8.41 -11.61 -16.04
N ILE A 146 -8.44 -12.02 -14.76
CA ILE A 146 -7.23 -12.13 -13.95
C ILE A 146 -6.29 -13.18 -14.51
N ASN A 147 -6.80 -14.35 -14.88
CA ASN A 147 -5.97 -15.42 -15.45
C ASN A 147 -5.37 -15.03 -16.82
N ASP A 148 -6.13 -14.36 -17.68
CA ASP A 148 -5.63 -13.89 -18.98
C ASP A 148 -4.46 -12.90 -18.79
N LEU A 149 -4.48 -12.05 -17.75
CA LEU A 149 -3.35 -11.18 -17.39
C LEU A 149 -2.17 -11.98 -16.85
N LEU A 150 -2.41 -12.95 -15.98
CA LEU A 150 -1.37 -13.79 -15.40
C LEU A 150 -0.66 -14.67 -16.44
N LEU A 151 -1.31 -15.01 -17.55
CA LEU A 151 -0.66 -15.72 -18.67
C LEU A 151 0.38 -14.85 -19.41
N LYS A 152 0.39 -13.54 -19.20
CA LYS A 152 1.33 -12.59 -19.84
C LYS A 152 2.59 -12.36 -19.01
N VAL A 153 2.67 -12.90 -17.80
CA VAL A 153 3.83 -12.76 -16.91
C VAL A 153 4.62 -14.06 -16.85
N SER A 154 5.93 -13.94 -16.71
CA SER A 154 6.81 -15.10 -16.56
C SER A 154 6.84 -15.59 -15.13
N LEU A 155 7.05 -16.90 -14.97
CA LEU A 155 7.37 -17.51 -13.68
C LEU A 155 8.89 -17.50 -13.49
N ASN A 156 9.46 -16.33 -13.17
CA ASN A 156 10.87 -16.23 -12.85
C ASN A 156 11.05 -16.24 -11.33
N GLU A 157 11.87 -17.16 -10.81
CA GLU A 157 12.10 -17.33 -9.38
C GLU A 157 13.25 -16.47 -8.83
N HIS A 158 13.94 -15.70 -9.68
CA HIS A 158 15.18 -15.02 -9.33
C HIS A 158 15.07 -13.49 -9.23
N TYR A 159 13.97 -12.98 -8.67
CA TYR A 159 13.85 -11.56 -8.40
C TYR A 159 14.61 -11.17 -7.13
N LYS A 160 15.31 -10.03 -7.17
CA LYS A 160 15.81 -9.41 -5.96
C LYS A 160 14.63 -8.80 -5.20
N VAL A 161 14.31 -9.37 -4.05
CA VAL A 161 13.20 -8.93 -3.21
C VAL A 161 13.68 -8.29 -1.92
N GLN A 162 12.88 -7.36 -1.42
CA GLN A 162 13.03 -6.74 -0.11
C GLN A 162 11.65 -6.44 0.48
N ILE A 163 11.59 -5.89 1.69
CA ILE A 163 10.36 -5.31 2.22
C ILE A 163 10.09 -4.01 1.47
N VAL A 164 8.88 -3.85 0.93
CA VAL A 164 8.43 -2.66 0.21
C VAL A 164 7.08 -2.19 0.74
N HIS A 165 6.76 -0.93 0.52
CA HIS A 165 5.42 -0.38 0.76
C HIS A 165 4.60 -0.51 -0.53
N ALA A 166 3.58 -1.35 -0.51
CA ALA A 166 2.78 -1.67 -1.69
C ALA A 166 1.50 -0.84 -1.85
N ASP A 167 1.44 0.34 -1.21
CA ASP A 167 0.24 1.20 -1.23
C ASP A 167 0.59 2.68 -1.03
N LEU A 168 1.47 3.23 -1.88
CA LEU A 168 2.03 4.58 -1.68
C LEU A 168 1.25 5.70 -2.37
N SER A 169 0.38 5.42 -3.34
CA SER A 169 -0.23 6.45 -4.20
C SER A 169 -1.03 7.49 -3.42
N GLY A 170 -1.83 7.06 -2.43
CA GLY A 170 -2.60 7.91 -1.52
C GLY A 170 -1.93 8.11 -0.14
N ASN A 171 -0.76 7.50 0.09
CA ASN A 171 -0.08 7.51 1.38
C ASN A 171 1.23 8.31 1.38
N ILE A 172 1.41 9.17 0.36
CA ILE A 172 2.41 10.23 0.35
C ILE A 172 1.67 11.57 0.37
N LEU A 173 1.78 12.27 1.50
CA LEU A 173 1.16 13.56 1.71
C LEU A 173 2.18 14.68 1.48
N PHE A 174 1.71 15.78 0.94
CA PHE A 174 2.53 16.95 0.61
C PHE A 174 2.18 18.14 1.49
N GLU A 175 3.16 19.00 1.69
CA GLU A 175 3.04 20.25 2.39
C GLU A 175 4.01 21.25 1.73
N GLU A 176 3.70 22.56 1.76
CA GLU A 176 4.45 23.57 0.98
C GLU A 176 5.92 23.72 1.42
N VAL A 177 6.19 23.63 2.72
CA VAL A 177 7.51 23.94 3.30
C VAL A 177 8.21 22.73 3.94
N LEU A 178 7.52 21.61 4.07
CA LEU A 178 8.07 20.39 4.67
C LEU A 178 8.29 19.31 3.62
N PRO A 179 9.28 18.42 3.81
CA PRO A 179 9.41 17.25 2.96
C PRO A 179 8.14 16.42 2.94
N PRO A 180 7.86 15.66 1.86
CA PRO A 180 6.69 14.79 1.78
C PRO A 180 6.62 13.81 2.96
N LEU A 181 5.41 13.49 3.41
CA LEU A 181 5.14 12.60 4.52
C LEU A 181 4.65 11.25 4.02
N VAL A 182 5.29 10.16 4.43
CA VAL A 182 4.81 8.79 4.20
C VAL A 182 4.02 8.33 5.41
N ILE A 183 2.82 7.83 5.17
CA ILE A 183 1.90 7.28 6.19
C ILE A 183 1.47 5.85 5.81
N ASP A 184 0.77 5.19 6.71
CA ASP A 184 0.06 3.91 6.48
C ASP A 184 0.90 2.82 5.81
N PHE A 185 2.14 2.63 6.30
CA PHE A 185 3.04 1.63 5.75
C PHE A 185 2.42 0.24 5.71
N SER A 186 2.20 -0.25 4.49
CA SER A 186 1.62 -1.56 4.16
C SER A 186 2.71 -2.47 3.58
N PRO A 187 3.45 -3.22 4.43
CA PRO A 187 4.61 -3.98 3.99
C PRO A 187 4.22 -5.25 3.22
N THR A 188 4.99 -5.52 2.17
CA THR A 188 5.04 -6.82 1.50
C THR A 188 6.48 -7.13 1.09
N VAL A 189 6.78 -8.40 0.77
CA VAL A 189 8.08 -8.81 0.24
C VAL A 189 7.98 -8.93 -1.27
N ALA A 190 8.63 -8.03 -1.98
CA ALA A 190 8.60 -7.97 -3.45
C ALA A 190 9.82 -7.20 -4.00
N PRO A 191 10.04 -7.20 -5.33
CA PRO A 191 10.93 -6.24 -5.99
C PRO A 191 10.44 -4.80 -5.78
N VAL A 192 11.36 -3.84 -5.69
CA VAL A 192 11.02 -2.41 -5.57
C VAL A 192 10.20 -1.94 -6.78
N GLU A 193 10.54 -2.44 -7.96
CA GLU A 193 9.86 -2.12 -9.22
C GLU A 193 8.39 -2.53 -9.24
N TYR A 194 8.01 -3.56 -8.48
CA TYR A 194 6.60 -3.91 -8.29
C TYR A 194 5.84 -2.86 -7.47
N ALA A 195 6.44 -2.34 -6.41
CA ALA A 195 5.84 -1.27 -5.62
C ALA A 195 5.78 0.05 -6.41
N GLU A 196 6.81 0.35 -7.21
CA GLU A 196 6.79 1.49 -8.14
C GLU A 196 5.67 1.36 -9.18
N ALA A 197 5.50 0.16 -9.75
CA ALA A 197 4.43 -0.12 -10.70
C ALA A 197 3.03 0.06 -10.07
N ILE A 198 2.82 -0.43 -8.83
CA ILE A 198 1.56 -0.22 -8.11
C ILE A 198 1.28 1.29 -7.96
N LEU A 199 2.27 2.05 -7.47
CA LEU A 199 2.13 3.50 -7.27
C LEU A 199 1.71 4.21 -8.57
N VAL A 200 2.41 3.94 -9.68
CA VAL A 200 2.13 4.59 -10.97
C VAL A 200 0.78 4.16 -11.53
N CYS A 201 0.45 2.87 -11.47
CA CYS A 201 -0.84 2.36 -11.94
C CYS A 201 -2.01 2.98 -11.16
N ASP A 202 -1.88 3.13 -9.85
CA ASP A 202 -2.90 3.75 -8.99
C ASP A 202 -3.09 5.24 -9.31
N CYS A 203 -2.00 5.99 -9.51
CA CYS A 203 -2.08 7.40 -9.90
C CYS A 203 -2.80 7.56 -11.25
N ILE A 204 -2.59 6.64 -12.19
CA ILE A 204 -3.27 6.65 -13.49
C ILE A 204 -4.73 6.26 -13.32
N ALA A 205 -5.02 5.14 -12.64
CA ALA A 205 -6.37 4.60 -12.56
C ALA A 205 -7.30 5.43 -11.67
N TRP A 206 -6.80 6.03 -10.58
CA TRP A 206 -7.64 6.66 -9.56
C TRP A 206 -7.40 8.14 -9.34
N GLN A 207 -6.22 8.67 -9.71
CA GLN A 207 -5.85 10.06 -9.43
C GLN A 207 -5.82 10.94 -10.68
N GLY A 208 -6.30 10.43 -11.83
CA GLY A 208 -6.47 11.20 -13.06
C GLY A 208 -5.17 11.50 -13.82
N SER A 209 -4.08 10.82 -13.51
CA SER A 209 -2.84 10.89 -14.31
C SER A 209 -3.07 10.30 -15.71
N LYS A 210 -2.28 10.78 -16.69
CA LYS A 210 -2.38 10.26 -18.05
C LYS A 210 -1.71 8.90 -18.16
N VAL A 211 -2.24 8.00 -18.98
CA VAL A 211 -1.67 6.67 -19.19
C VAL A 211 -0.23 6.73 -19.68
N SER A 212 0.14 7.75 -20.50
CA SER A 212 1.52 7.95 -20.96
C SER A 212 2.51 8.30 -19.86
N GLU A 213 2.04 8.66 -18.64
CA GLU A 213 2.95 8.90 -17.52
C GLU A 213 3.56 7.60 -16.97
N ILE A 214 3.07 6.43 -17.41
CA ILE A 214 3.70 5.14 -17.11
C ILE A 214 5.13 5.06 -17.67
N ASP A 215 5.48 5.86 -18.67
CA ASP A 215 6.82 5.93 -19.28
C ASP A 215 7.89 6.47 -18.31
N VAL A 216 7.47 6.95 -17.11
CA VAL A 216 8.41 7.27 -16.01
C VAL A 216 9.09 6.01 -15.46
N LEU A 217 8.49 4.85 -15.66
CA LEU A 217 9.09 3.54 -15.44
C LEU A 217 9.92 3.14 -16.66
N SER A 218 10.93 2.30 -16.47
CA SER A 218 11.75 1.83 -17.59
C SER A 218 10.94 0.97 -18.56
N ASN A 219 11.04 1.27 -19.86
CA ASN A 219 10.37 0.46 -20.90
C ASN A 219 11.19 -0.79 -21.22
N ASN A 220 11.05 -1.83 -20.40
CA ASN A 220 11.65 -3.15 -20.61
C ASN A 220 10.69 -4.24 -20.14
N GLU A 221 10.94 -5.49 -20.55
CA GLU A 221 10.07 -6.63 -20.24
C GLU A 221 9.88 -6.84 -18.73
N PHE A 222 10.89 -6.53 -17.92
CA PHE A 222 10.80 -6.63 -16.47
C PHE A 222 9.76 -5.65 -15.87
N TYR A 223 9.82 -4.37 -16.27
CA TYR A 223 8.82 -3.40 -15.80
C TYR A 223 7.42 -3.68 -16.36
N LYS A 224 7.31 -4.16 -17.60
CA LYS A 224 6.00 -4.60 -18.14
C LYS A 224 5.39 -5.69 -17.28
N GLU A 225 6.19 -6.68 -16.88
CA GLU A 225 5.75 -7.72 -15.98
C GLU A 225 5.31 -7.15 -14.63
N MET A 226 6.08 -6.23 -14.02
CA MET A 226 5.73 -5.60 -12.74
C MET A 226 4.44 -4.80 -12.85
N ILE A 227 4.20 -4.10 -13.96
CA ILE A 227 2.96 -3.37 -14.24
C ILE A 227 1.78 -4.34 -14.32
N ILE A 228 1.91 -5.45 -15.06
CA ILE A 228 0.84 -6.46 -15.16
C ILE A 228 0.53 -7.04 -13.77
N ARG A 229 1.57 -7.40 -12.98
CA ARG A 229 1.38 -7.90 -11.61
C ARG A 229 0.74 -6.86 -10.68
N ALA A 230 1.08 -5.58 -10.81
CA ALA A 230 0.46 -4.48 -10.08
C ALA A 230 -1.04 -4.36 -10.38
N VAL A 231 -1.40 -4.42 -11.67
CA VAL A 231 -2.80 -4.43 -12.11
C VAL A 231 -3.53 -5.67 -11.58
N VAL A 232 -2.93 -6.87 -11.70
CA VAL A 232 -3.50 -8.11 -11.15
C VAL A 232 -3.71 -8.01 -9.66
N PHE A 233 -2.76 -7.43 -8.91
CA PHE A 233 -2.91 -7.22 -7.46
C PHE A 233 -4.17 -6.39 -7.15
N ARG A 234 -4.34 -5.23 -7.79
CA ARG A 234 -5.51 -4.36 -7.57
C ARG A 234 -6.82 -5.04 -7.97
N LEU A 235 -6.82 -5.77 -9.08
CA LEU A 235 -7.99 -6.53 -9.53
C LEU A 235 -8.28 -7.72 -8.61
N ALA A 236 -7.28 -8.38 -8.06
CA ALA A 236 -7.45 -9.45 -7.08
C ALA A 236 -8.03 -8.91 -5.75
N VAL A 237 -7.53 -7.75 -5.27
CA VAL A 237 -8.15 -7.05 -4.13
C VAL A 237 -9.63 -6.79 -4.40
N GLU A 238 -9.95 -6.17 -5.54
CA GLU A 238 -11.34 -5.87 -5.89
C GLU A 238 -12.19 -7.14 -6.01
N ALA A 239 -11.68 -8.20 -6.64
CA ALA A 239 -12.40 -9.47 -6.76
C ALA A 239 -12.72 -10.08 -5.39
N ILE A 240 -11.80 -10.01 -4.43
CA ILE A 240 -12.00 -10.50 -3.06
C ILE A 240 -13.06 -9.65 -2.32
N PHE A 241 -13.07 -8.32 -2.53
CA PHE A 241 -14.04 -7.43 -1.89
C PHE A 241 -15.42 -7.47 -2.53
N SER A 242 -15.48 -7.56 -3.86
CA SER A 242 -16.74 -7.57 -4.62
C SER A 242 -17.44 -8.93 -4.58
N GLY A 243 -16.69 -10.02 -4.37
CA GLY A 243 -17.24 -11.38 -4.40
C GLY A 243 -17.97 -11.63 -5.72
N ASN A 244 -19.29 -11.86 -5.64
CA ASN A 244 -20.14 -12.13 -6.81
C ASN A 244 -20.58 -10.89 -7.59
N ASN A 245 -20.20 -9.68 -7.18
CA ASN A 245 -20.56 -8.43 -7.88
C ASN A 245 -19.66 -8.19 -9.09
N VAL A 246 -19.97 -8.84 -10.20
CA VAL A 246 -19.22 -8.71 -11.47
C VAL A 246 -19.20 -7.28 -12.00
N ASN A 247 -20.29 -6.52 -11.84
CA ASN A 247 -20.34 -5.15 -12.38
C ASN A 247 -19.32 -4.25 -11.69
N ARG A 248 -19.23 -4.28 -10.37
CA ARG A 248 -18.23 -3.55 -9.61
C ARG A 248 -16.80 -3.94 -10.01
N PHE A 249 -16.54 -5.22 -10.18
CA PHE A 249 -15.24 -5.70 -10.67
C PHE A 249 -14.91 -5.15 -12.07
N ILE A 250 -15.89 -5.15 -12.99
CA ILE A 250 -15.69 -4.63 -14.36
C ILE A 250 -15.47 -3.12 -14.36
N GLU A 251 -16.17 -2.37 -13.51
CA GLU A 251 -15.91 -0.94 -13.31
C GLU A 251 -14.45 -0.69 -12.92
N GLN A 252 -13.94 -1.41 -11.93
CA GLN A 252 -12.51 -1.30 -11.55
C GLN A 252 -11.58 -1.75 -12.67
N TYR A 253 -11.85 -2.87 -13.33
CA TYR A 253 -11.05 -3.31 -14.47
C TYR A 253 -10.97 -2.24 -15.57
N SER A 254 -12.05 -1.52 -15.83
CA SER A 254 -12.11 -0.49 -16.87
C SER A 254 -11.14 0.68 -16.59
N LEU A 255 -10.79 0.95 -15.33
CA LEU A 255 -9.82 1.97 -14.94
C LEU A 255 -8.38 1.53 -15.22
N PHE A 256 -8.08 0.24 -15.07
CA PHE A 256 -6.73 -0.31 -15.30
C PHE A 256 -6.50 -0.78 -16.74
N LYS A 257 -7.57 -1.07 -17.49
CA LYS A 257 -7.46 -1.57 -18.87
C LYS A 257 -6.63 -0.67 -19.79
N PRO A 258 -6.77 0.69 -19.77
CA PRO A 258 -5.94 1.55 -20.58
C PRO A 258 -4.43 1.39 -20.35
N ILE A 259 -4.01 1.03 -19.12
CA ILE A 259 -2.62 0.78 -18.77
C ILE A 259 -2.13 -0.48 -19.50
N ILE A 260 -2.91 -1.55 -19.46
CA ILE A 260 -2.59 -2.81 -20.14
C ILE A 260 -2.54 -2.60 -21.65
N ASP A 261 -3.55 -1.93 -22.22
CA ASP A 261 -3.59 -1.65 -23.67
C ASP A 261 -2.36 -0.82 -24.10
N TYR A 262 -1.92 0.15 -23.30
CA TYR A 262 -0.79 1.01 -23.60
C TYR A 262 0.54 0.23 -23.63
N ILE A 263 0.83 -0.58 -22.59
CA ILE A 263 2.09 -1.34 -22.52
C ILE A 263 2.16 -2.44 -23.57
N GLU A 264 1.02 -2.95 -24.06
CA GLU A 264 0.97 -3.91 -25.16
C GLU A 264 1.26 -3.27 -26.53
N LEU A 265 0.82 -2.02 -26.73
CA LEU A 265 1.10 -1.26 -27.94
C LEU A 265 2.57 -0.80 -28.05
N CYS A 266 3.24 -0.58 -26.91
CA CYS A 266 4.64 -0.15 -26.87
C CYS A 266 5.64 -1.31 -27.04
N THR A 267 5.17 -2.49 -27.45
CA THR A 267 6.02 -3.67 -27.75
C THR A 267 6.49 -3.59 -29.21
N TYR A 268 7.62 -2.95 -29.45
CA TYR A 268 8.33 -3.00 -30.73
C TYR A 268 9.78 -3.37 -30.53
#